data_6a54893244622ae95ecdf9ec0539dee6
#
_entry.id   6a54893244622ae95ecdf9ec0539dee6
#
_cell.length_a   1.000
_cell.length_b   1.000
_cell.length_c   1.000
_cell.angle_alpha   90.00
_cell.angle_beta   90.00
_cell.angle_gamma   90.00
#
_symmetry.space_group_name_H-M   'P 1'
#
loop_
_entity.id
_entity.type
_entity.pdbx_description
1 polymer ?
#
loop_
_entity_poly.entity_id
_entity_poly.type
_entity_poly.pdbx_seq_one_letter_code
_entity_poly.pdbx_strand_id
1 'polypeptide(L)'
;MLQDFPEKLRQRIQSLPDEPGVYQYFDSGGSILYVGKAKNLKKRVSSYFTKEHDTSRLRLLIKKIDEIKTIVVKSEADALLLENNLIKELQPRYKIGRAHV
;
A
#
# COMPACT_ATOMS: atom_id res chain seq x y z
N MET A 1 13.42 -9.86 -2.45
CA MET A 1 13.49 -9.39 -1.08
C MET A 1 13.60 -7.88 -1.04
N LEU A 2 13.55 -7.29 0.14
CA LEU A 2 13.54 -5.83 0.24
C LEU A 2 14.72 -5.17 -0.45
N GLN A 3 15.90 -5.75 -0.34
CA GLN A 3 17.09 -5.17 -0.97
C GLN A 3 17.06 -5.20 -2.49
N ASP A 4 16.09 -5.90 -3.08
CA ASP A 4 15.92 -5.90 -4.54
C ASP A 4 15.23 -4.64 -5.05
N PHE A 5 14.74 -3.81 -4.14
CA PHE A 5 14.03 -2.60 -4.50
C PHE A 5 14.93 -1.38 -4.39
N PRO A 6 14.60 -0.29 -5.11
CA PRO A 6 15.41 0.93 -5.02
C PRO A 6 15.53 1.43 -3.59
N GLU A 7 16.66 2.04 -3.29
CA GLU A 7 16.91 2.55 -1.95
C GLU A 7 15.83 3.52 -1.49
N LYS A 8 15.31 4.33 -2.38
CA LYS A 8 14.23 5.26 -2.09
C LYS A 8 13.03 4.56 -1.46
N LEU A 9 12.61 3.44 -2.05
CA LEU A 9 11.49 2.67 -1.50
C LEU A 9 11.85 2.01 -0.18
N ARG A 10 13.06 1.46 -0.08
CA ARG A 10 13.49 0.82 1.16
C ARG A 10 13.49 1.80 2.32
N GLN A 11 14.02 3.00 2.08
CA GLN A 11 14.06 4.04 3.12
C GLN A 11 12.65 4.47 3.51
N ARG A 12 11.77 4.61 2.51
CA ARG A 12 10.39 5.00 2.79
C ARG A 12 9.69 3.97 3.66
N ILE A 13 9.86 2.69 3.34
CA ILE A 13 9.25 1.61 4.11
C ILE A 13 9.76 1.60 5.53
N GLN A 14 11.06 1.77 5.72
CA GLN A 14 11.65 1.77 7.05
C GLN A 14 11.21 2.96 7.89
N SER A 15 10.82 4.04 7.26
CA SER A 15 10.39 5.26 7.96
C SER A 15 8.90 5.26 8.31
N LEU A 16 8.15 4.25 7.87
CA LEU A 16 6.71 4.22 8.14
C LEU A 16 6.42 4.02 9.62
N PRO A 17 5.33 4.63 10.12
CA PRO A 17 4.98 4.49 11.53
C PRO A 17 4.31 3.16 11.82
N ASP A 18 4.46 2.70 13.07
CA ASP A 18 3.76 1.52 13.58
C ASP A 18 2.39 1.95 14.09
N GLU A 19 1.58 2.47 13.19
CA GLU A 19 0.27 3.04 13.53
C GLU A 19 -0.78 2.62 12.51
N PRO A 20 -2.06 2.66 12.88
CA PRO A 20 -3.12 2.36 11.92
C PRO A 20 -3.24 3.46 10.90
N GLY A 21 -3.66 3.10 9.71
CA GLY A 21 -3.84 4.11 8.67
C GLY A 21 -4.15 3.51 7.31
N VAL A 22 -4.03 4.37 6.31
CA VAL A 22 -4.26 4.02 4.92
C VAL A 22 -2.96 4.24 4.16
N TYR A 23 -2.63 3.31 3.27
CA TYR A 23 -1.46 3.45 2.41
C TYR A 23 -1.91 3.50 0.96
N GLN A 24 -1.14 4.22 0.16
CA GLN A 24 -1.42 4.44 -1.26
C GLN A 24 -0.15 4.18 -2.05
N TYR A 25 -0.25 3.35 -3.09
CA TYR A 25 0.88 3.04 -3.97
C TYR A 25 0.70 3.77 -5.29
N PHE A 26 1.78 4.41 -5.74
CA PHE A 26 1.79 5.16 -7.00
C PHE A 26 2.89 4.63 -7.91
N ASP A 27 2.66 4.69 -9.22
CA ASP A 27 3.70 4.31 -10.17
C ASP A 27 4.60 5.51 -10.48
N SER A 28 5.59 5.33 -11.36
CA SER A 28 6.56 6.37 -11.66
C SER A 28 5.94 7.58 -12.38
N GLY A 29 4.78 7.39 -12.98
CA GLY A 29 4.07 8.49 -13.63
C GLY A 29 3.13 9.25 -12.70
N GLY A 30 3.05 8.84 -11.44
CA GLY A 30 2.17 9.49 -10.48
C GLY A 30 0.75 8.95 -10.46
N SER A 31 0.49 7.88 -11.18
CA SER A 31 -0.84 7.26 -11.19
C SER A 31 -1.03 6.39 -9.98
N ILE A 32 -2.22 6.44 -9.39
CA ILE A 32 -2.54 5.62 -8.22
C ILE A 32 -2.74 4.16 -8.63
N LEU A 33 -2.02 3.29 -7.98
CA LEU A 33 -2.12 1.85 -8.26
C LEU A 33 -3.05 1.14 -7.30
N TYR A 34 -2.97 1.47 -6.02
CA TYR A 34 -3.68 0.73 -5.01
C TYR A 34 -3.85 1.56 -3.74
N VAL A 35 -4.98 1.35 -3.07
CA VAL A 35 -5.27 1.96 -1.76
C VAL A 35 -5.63 0.82 -0.82
N GLY A 36 -5.02 0.81 0.37
CA GLY A 36 -5.31 -0.20 1.36
C GLY A 36 -5.29 0.36 2.77
N LYS A 37 -5.86 -0.39 3.70
CA LYS A 37 -5.83 -0.02 5.11
C LYS A 37 -4.97 -0.99 5.91
N ALA A 38 -4.50 -0.55 7.07
CA ALA A 38 -3.64 -1.37 7.91
C ALA A 38 -3.85 -1.02 9.37
N LYS A 39 -3.71 -2.03 10.24
CA LYS A 39 -3.64 -1.81 11.67
C LYS A 39 -2.28 -1.25 12.06
N ASN A 40 -1.27 -1.62 11.29
CA ASN A 40 0.10 -1.17 11.48
C ASN A 40 0.67 -0.94 10.10
N LEU A 41 0.84 0.32 9.72
CA LEU A 41 1.27 0.69 8.38
C LEU A 41 2.62 0.08 8.02
N LYS A 42 3.60 0.17 8.92
CA LYS A 42 4.93 -0.33 8.62
C LYS A 42 4.93 -1.84 8.37
N LYS A 43 4.26 -2.59 9.23
CA LYS A 43 4.19 -4.04 9.08
C LYS A 43 3.46 -4.45 7.81
N ARG A 44 2.33 -3.80 7.54
CA ARG A 44 1.53 -4.17 6.37
C ARG A 44 2.25 -3.86 5.08
N VAL A 45 2.79 -2.65 4.96
CA VAL A 45 3.51 -2.25 3.75
C VAL A 45 4.75 -3.11 3.58
N SER A 46 5.53 -3.31 4.66
CA SER A 46 6.72 -4.15 4.59
C SER A 46 6.40 -5.55 4.04
N SER A 47 5.25 -6.09 4.42
CA SER A 47 4.90 -7.44 4.00
C SER A 47 4.73 -7.56 2.48
N TYR A 48 4.35 -6.49 1.80
CA TYR A 48 4.25 -6.52 0.34
C TYR A 48 5.61 -6.70 -0.32
N PHE A 49 6.66 -6.21 0.31
CA PHE A 49 7.99 -6.17 -0.29
C PHE A 49 8.92 -7.26 0.23
N THR A 50 8.53 -7.99 1.27
CA THR A 50 9.39 -9.01 1.87
C THR A 50 8.86 -10.43 1.70
N LYS A 51 7.58 -10.58 1.37
CA LYS A 51 6.97 -11.90 1.19
C LYS A 51 6.81 -12.21 -0.28
N GLU A 52 6.84 -13.49 -0.60
CA GLU A 52 6.49 -13.92 -1.94
C GLU A 52 4.97 -13.95 -2.05
N HIS A 53 4.48 -13.66 -3.23
CA HIS A 53 3.05 -13.60 -3.49
C HIS A 53 2.67 -14.59 -4.58
N ASP A 54 1.56 -15.28 -4.36
CA ASP A 54 1.13 -16.35 -5.26
C ASP A 54 0.52 -15.84 -6.55
N THR A 55 -0.09 -14.65 -6.53
CA THR A 55 -0.79 -14.16 -7.71
C THR A 55 0.10 -13.29 -8.59
N SER A 56 -0.03 -13.49 -9.90
CA SER A 56 0.68 -12.66 -10.87
C SER A 56 0.28 -11.20 -10.74
N ARG A 57 -0.99 -10.96 -10.46
CA ARG A 57 -1.51 -9.60 -10.34
C ARG A 57 -0.83 -8.82 -9.23
N LEU A 58 -0.64 -9.47 -8.08
CA LEU A 58 0.00 -8.82 -6.94
C LEU A 58 1.48 -8.58 -7.23
N ARG A 59 2.14 -9.54 -7.89
CA ARG A 59 3.54 -9.36 -8.26
C ARG A 59 3.73 -8.20 -9.24
N LEU A 60 2.79 -8.05 -10.18
CA LEU A 60 2.83 -6.94 -11.12
C LEU A 60 2.63 -5.60 -10.42
N LEU A 61 1.70 -5.55 -9.48
CA LEU A 61 1.49 -4.35 -8.69
C LEU A 61 2.77 -3.91 -8.01
N ILE A 62 3.41 -4.84 -7.30
CA ILE A 62 4.61 -4.52 -6.53
C ILE A 62 5.73 -4.00 -7.42
N LYS A 63 5.89 -4.57 -8.60
CA LYS A 63 6.93 -4.13 -9.53
C LYS A 63 6.71 -2.70 -10.00
N LYS A 64 5.48 -2.24 -10.03
CA LYS A 64 5.17 -0.91 -10.56
C LYS A 64 5.23 0.18 -9.49
N ILE A 65 5.32 -0.19 -8.22
CA ILE A 65 5.31 0.79 -7.14
C ILE A 65 6.58 1.64 -7.19
N ASP A 66 6.39 2.95 -7.28
CA ASP A 66 7.49 3.90 -7.24
C ASP A 66 7.42 4.80 -6.02
N GLU A 67 6.23 5.06 -5.53
CA GLU A 67 6.04 5.94 -4.39
C GLU A 67 4.96 5.39 -3.46
N ILE A 68 5.14 5.59 -2.16
CA ILE A 68 4.20 5.16 -1.14
C ILE A 68 3.80 6.38 -0.30
N LYS A 69 2.51 6.64 -0.22
CA LYS A 69 1.98 7.68 0.66
C LYS A 69 1.12 7.02 1.72
N THR A 70 1.15 7.59 2.92
CA THR A 70 0.38 7.04 4.04
C THR A 70 -0.34 8.13 4.79
N ILE A 71 -1.47 7.77 5.40
CA ILE A 71 -2.25 8.67 6.24
C ILE A 71 -2.54 7.93 7.53
N VAL A 72 -2.01 8.45 8.64
CA VAL A 72 -2.24 7.85 9.95
C VAL A 72 -3.63 8.27 10.45
N VAL A 73 -4.34 7.32 11.03
CA VAL A 73 -5.66 7.58 11.62
C VAL A 73 -5.68 7.06 13.05
N LYS A 74 -6.76 7.37 13.77
CA LYS A 74 -6.84 7.02 15.18
C LYS A 74 -7.30 5.59 15.45
N SER A 75 -8.05 5.01 14.52
CA SER A 75 -8.62 3.68 14.73
C SER A 75 -8.78 2.95 13.40
N GLU A 76 -9.06 1.65 13.50
CA GLU A 76 -9.32 0.85 12.31
C GLU A 76 -10.62 1.28 11.62
N ALA A 77 -11.60 1.73 12.37
CA ALA A 77 -12.85 2.23 11.78
C ALA A 77 -12.59 3.46 10.93
N ASP A 78 -11.73 4.36 11.40
CA ASP A 78 -11.35 5.53 10.64
C ASP A 78 -10.58 5.14 9.38
N ALA A 79 -9.72 4.13 9.49
CA ALA A 79 -8.97 3.66 8.33
C ALA A 79 -9.91 3.08 7.27
N LEU A 80 -10.91 2.33 7.69
CA LEU A 80 -11.86 1.75 6.74
C LEU A 80 -12.64 2.84 6.01
N LEU A 81 -13.12 3.82 6.74
CA LEU A 81 -13.87 4.92 6.14
C LEU A 81 -13.02 5.69 5.14
N LEU A 82 -11.79 6.01 5.53
CA LEU A 82 -10.88 6.74 4.66
C LEU A 82 -10.52 5.92 3.43
N GLU A 83 -10.25 4.63 3.60
CA GLU A 83 -9.95 3.75 2.48
C GLU A 83 -11.09 3.75 1.46
N ASN A 84 -12.31 3.58 1.94
CA ASN A 84 -13.48 3.57 1.06
C ASN A 84 -13.63 4.88 0.29
N ASN A 85 -13.42 6.00 0.96
CA ASN A 85 -13.53 7.31 0.33
C ASN A 85 -12.44 7.51 -0.72
N LEU A 86 -11.22 7.11 -0.41
CA LEU A 86 -10.11 7.25 -1.35
C LEU A 86 -10.27 6.33 -2.57
N ILE A 87 -10.79 5.13 -2.37
CA ILE A 87 -11.02 4.22 -3.48
C ILE A 87 -12.05 4.81 -4.45
N LYS A 88 -13.12 5.39 -3.89
CA LYS A 88 -14.14 6.03 -4.72
C LYS A 88 -13.59 7.24 -5.48
N GLU A 89 -12.80 8.05 -4.78
CA GLU A 89 -12.30 9.29 -5.36
C GLU A 89 -11.20 9.06 -6.37
N LEU A 90 -10.23 8.18 -6.05
CA LEU A 90 -9.03 8.01 -6.84
C LEU A 90 -9.12 6.93 -7.91
N GLN A 91 -10.05 5.98 -7.76
CA GLN A 91 -10.23 4.89 -8.71
C GLN A 91 -8.91 4.16 -9.00
N PRO A 92 -8.30 3.54 -7.98
CA PRO A 92 -7.01 2.88 -8.17
C PRO A 92 -7.09 1.76 -9.19
N ARG A 93 -6.00 1.55 -9.92
CA ARG A 93 -5.94 0.55 -10.98
C ARG A 93 -6.14 -0.87 -10.46
N TYR A 94 -5.57 -1.17 -9.29
CA TYR A 94 -5.64 -2.51 -8.71
C TYR A 94 -6.61 -2.51 -7.53
N LYS A 95 -7.42 -3.58 -7.44
CA LYS A 95 -8.37 -3.74 -6.35
C LYS A 95 -8.18 -5.10 -5.69
N ILE A 96 -6.93 -5.47 -5.50
CA ILE A 96 -6.56 -6.76 -4.94
C ILE A 96 -7.08 -6.89 -3.51
N GLY A 97 -7.69 -8.05 -3.25
CA GLY A 97 -8.18 -8.35 -1.91
C GLY A 97 -9.52 -7.74 -1.56
N ARG A 98 -10.15 -7.06 -2.50
CA ARG A 98 -11.43 -6.39 -2.23
C ARG A 98 -12.66 -7.22 -2.62
N ALA A 99 -12.51 -8.01 -3.66
CA ALA A 99 -13.65 -8.70 -4.25
C ALA A 99 -14.33 -9.68 -3.30
N HIS A 100 -13.60 -10.20 -2.37
CA HIS A 100 -14.10 -11.22 -1.45
C HIS A 100 -14.37 -10.69 -0.05
N VAL A 101 -14.40 -9.43 0.09
CA VAL A 101 -14.62 -8.80 1.40
C VAL A 101 -16.09 -8.49 1.62
#